data_71adf4dc360c4b2479ac914c5c478da6
#
_entry.id   71adf4dc360c4b2479ac914c5c478da6
#
_cell.length_a   1.000
_cell.length_b   1.000
_cell.length_c   1.000
_cell.angle_alpha   90.00
_cell.angle_beta   90.00
_cell.angle_gamma   90.00
#
_symmetry.space_group_name_H-M   'P 1'
#
loop_
_entity.id
_entity.type
_entity.pdbx_description
1 polymer ?
#
loop_
_entity_poly.entity_id
_entity_poly.type
_entity_poly.pdbx_seq_one_letter_code
_entity_poly.pdbx_strand_id
1 'polypeptide(L)'
;MPSQFFGLNIGASALSAFQASVNTTVNNISNVQTKGYTRQTTTLESSTPIRVNAKYGSVGTGVSATAITQERNLYYDTKYWQNSSSKGYFEQKKYYLEQVETLLEDDGVQEGFTTIFAKMFNGLDTLKTKGEEESVRNQFIHQAQSLCTYFNSLSKSLSQMQEDCNEEIKSSVNTINGISQKIAALNKEINMIEVRGGHANELRDQRANLVDQLSELVNTE
;
A
#
# COMPACT_ATOMS: atom_id res chain seq x y z
N MET A 1 -40.08 -18.96 41.44
CA MET A 1 -40.96 -18.30 40.46
C MET A 1 -40.22 -17.10 39.90
N PRO A 2 -40.32 -16.84 38.61
CA PRO A 2 -39.71 -15.63 38.09
C PRO A 2 -40.40 -14.41 38.75
N SER A 3 -39.58 -13.36 38.99
CA SER A 3 -40.07 -12.10 39.56
C SER A 3 -41.18 -11.50 38.68
N GLN A 4 -42.11 -10.70 39.25
CA GLN A 4 -43.13 -9.95 38.50
C GLN A 4 -42.50 -9.04 37.40
N PHE A 5 -41.20 -8.65 37.61
CA PHE A 5 -40.44 -7.84 36.65
C PHE A 5 -39.65 -8.66 35.64
N PHE A 6 -39.87 -9.99 35.55
CA PHE A 6 -39.10 -10.85 34.66
C PHE A 6 -39.26 -10.44 33.19
N GLY A 7 -40.48 -10.16 32.76
CA GLY A 7 -40.75 -9.67 31.41
C GLY A 7 -40.11 -8.29 31.14
N LEU A 8 -40.04 -7.42 32.14
CA LEU A 8 -39.36 -6.11 32.04
C LEU A 8 -37.85 -6.28 31.83
N ASN A 9 -37.24 -7.21 32.55
CA ASN A 9 -35.81 -7.51 32.38
C ASN A 9 -35.50 -8.07 30.97
N ILE A 10 -36.35 -8.92 30.43
CA ILE A 10 -36.22 -9.41 29.06
C ILE A 10 -36.31 -8.24 28.07
N GLY A 11 -37.30 -7.34 28.23
CA GLY A 11 -37.45 -6.15 27.42
C GLY A 11 -36.24 -5.20 27.50
N ALA A 12 -35.72 -4.99 28.70
CA ALA A 12 -34.55 -4.15 28.93
C ALA A 12 -33.29 -4.74 28.27
N SER A 13 -33.07 -6.07 28.40
CA SER A 13 -31.95 -6.74 27.72
C SER A 13 -32.02 -6.65 26.21
N ALA A 14 -33.24 -6.84 25.64
CA ALA A 14 -33.46 -6.71 24.20
C ALA A 14 -33.19 -5.27 23.72
N LEU A 15 -33.67 -4.27 24.46
CA LEU A 15 -33.45 -2.86 24.13
C LEU A 15 -31.94 -2.53 24.12
N SER A 16 -31.21 -2.97 25.14
CA SER A 16 -29.75 -2.77 25.21
C SER A 16 -29.01 -3.45 24.05
N ALA A 17 -29.37 -4.67 23.70
CA ALA A 17 -28.76 -5.42 22.61
C ALA A 17 -29.05 -4.78 21.23
N PHE A 18 -30.29 -4.33 21.01
CA PHE A 18 -30.64 -3.62 19.77
C PHE A 18 -29.99 -2.24 19.68
N GLN A 19 -29.85 -1.53 20.80
CA GLN A 19 -29.14 -0.26 20.84
C GLN A 19 -27.67 -0.42 20.46
N ALA A 20 -27.01 -1.49 20.92
CA ALA A 20 -25.65 -1.82 20.47
C ALA A 20 -25.60 -2.06 18.95
N SER A 21 -26.57 -2.81 18.39
CA SER A 21 -26.64 -3.07 16.95
C SER A 21 -26.89 -1.80 16.13
N VAL A 22 -27.77 -0.90 16.61
CA VAL A 22 -28.02 0.40 15.97
C VAL A 22 -26.76 1.26 16.01
N ASN A 23 -26.09 1.35 17.15
CA ASN A 23 -24.85 2.11 17.28
C ASN A 23 -23.76 1.59 16.33
N THR A 24 -23.60 0.27 16.22
CA THR A 24 -22.68 -0.35 15.26
C THR A 24 -23.04 0.01 13.82
N THR A 25 -24.33 -0.01 13.48
CA THR A 25 -24.81 0.36 12.14
C THR A 25 -24.52 1.84 11.85
N VAL A 26 -24.78 2.72 12.80
CA VAL A 26 -24.49 4.16 12.68
C VAL A 26 -22.99 4.39 12.50
N ASN A 27 -22.15 3.67 13.26
CA ASN A 27 -20.70 3.74 13.11
C ASN A 27 -20.25 3.28 11.72
N ASN A 28 -20.81 2.18 11.19
CA ASN A 28 -20.53 1.72 9.84
C ASN A 28 -20.90 2.76 8.77
N ILE A 29 -22.07 3.40 8.90
CA ILE A 29 -22.54 4.44 7.98
C ILE A 29 -21.62 5.67 8.05
N SER A 30 -21.27 6.10 9.27
CA SER A 30 -20.40 7.27 9.47
C SER A 30 -19.00 7.08 8.87
N ASN A 31 -18.51 5.84 8.85
CA ASN A 31 -17.17 5.50 8.39
C ASN A 31 -17.15 4.88 6.98
N VAL A 32 -18.26 4.92 6.22
CA VAL A 32 -18.34 4.28 4.89
C VAL A 32 -17.29 4.78 3.90
N GLN A 33 -16.84 6.04 4.04
CA GLN A 33 -15.79 6.65 3.21
C GLN A 33 -14.41 6.68 3.89
N THR A 34 -14.31 6.19 5.12
CA THR A 34 -13.02 6.16 5.84
C THR A 34 -12.14 5.07 5.25
N LYS A 35 -10.98 5.45 4.71
CA LYS A 35 -10.03 4.49 4.11
C LYS A 35 -9.59 3.45 5.14
N GLY A 36 -9.74 2.17 4.78
CA GLY A 36 -9.34 1.04 5.61
C GLY A 36 -10.29 0.69 6.75
N TYR A 37 -11.43 1.36 6.85
CA TYR A 37 -12.48 0.96 7.78
C TYR A 37 -13.11 -0.36 7.34
N THR A 38 -13.22 -1.31 8.26
CA THR A 38 -13.86 -2.60 8.03
C THR A 38 -15.24 -2.62 8.69
N ARG A 39 -16.26 -3.03 7.94
CA ARG A 39 -17.60 -3.17 8.47
C ARG A 39 -17.62 -4.05 9.70
N GLN A 40 -18.34 -3.59 10.73
CA GLN A 40 -18.52 -4.27 12.00
C GLN A 40 -19.91 -4.84 12.12
N THR A 41 -20.03 -6.00 12.74
CA THR A 41 -21.31 -6.70 12.98
C THR A 41 -21.43 -7.02 14.46
N THR A 42 -22.60 -6.76 15.04
CA THR A 42 -22.91 -7.11 16.43
C THR A 42 -23.42 -8.54 16.48
N THR A 43 -22.75 -9.39 17.26
CA THR A 43 -23.19 -10.76 17.54
C THR A 43 -24.18 -10.72 18.71
N LEU A 44 -25.39 -11.24 18.45
CA LEU A 44 -26.45 -11.37 19.44
C LEU A 44 -26.63 -12.83 19.81
N GLU A 45 -26.71 -13.11 21.11
CA GLU A 45 -26.94 -14.45 21.63
C GLU A 45 -28.10 -14.44 22.62
N SER A 46 -28.86 -15.54 22.63
CA SER A 46 -29.90 -15.74 23.64
C SER A 46 -29.25 -15.94 25.02
N SER A 47 -29.72 -15.20 26.02
CA SER A 47 -29.26 -15.36 27.40
C SER A 47 -29.63 -16.76 27.94
N THR A 48 -28.83 -17.26 28.88
CA THR A 48 -29.02 -18.62 29.45
C THR A 48 -30.44 -18.79 29.99
N PRO A 49 -31.21 -19.76 29.51
CA PRO A 49 -32.59 -19.97 29.94
C PRO A 49 -32.65 -20.45 31.41
N ILE A 50 -33.67 -20.01 32.10
CA ILE A 50 -33.92 -20.42 33.52
C ILE A 50 -34.98 -21.53 33.56
N ARG A 51 -34.68 -22.60 34.26
CA ARG A 51 -35.64 -23.68 34.50
C ARG A 51 -36.64 -23.22 35.58
N VAL A 52 -37.91 -23.02 35.18
CA VAL A 52 -38.95 -22.47 36.06
C VAL A 52 -39.87 -23.54 36.62
N ASN A 53 -40.19 -24.59 35.85
CA ASN A 53 -41.12 -25.65 36.26
C ASN A 53 -40.83 -26.92 35.45
N ALA A 54 -40.97 -28.07 36.09
CA ALA A 54 -40.80 -29.36 35.43
C ALA A 54 -41.75 -29.58 34.24
N LYS A 55 -42.93 -28.95 34.28
CA LYS A 55 -43.97 -29.10 33.26
C LYS A 55 -43.76 -28.16 32.04
N TYR A 56 -43.15 -27.00 32.25
CA TYR A 56 -42.92 -26.01 31.18
C TYR A 56 -41.50 -25.99 30.64
N GLY A 57 -40.58 -26.75 31.25
CA GLY A 57 -39.16 -26.76 30.87
C GLY A 57 -38.42 -25.50 31.27
N SER A 58 -37.68 -24.90 30.36
CA SER A 58 -36.91 -23.68 30.55
C SER A 58 -37.58 -22.50 29.87
N VAL A 59 -37.45 -21.33 30.52
CA VAL A 59 -37.94 -20.05 30.00
C VAL A 59 -36.77 -19.20 29.57
N GLY A 60 -36.89 -18.57 28.38
CA GLY A 60 -35.87 -17.65 27.87
C GLY A 60 -35.73 -16.42 28.74
N THR A 61 -34.54 -15.90 28.90
CA THR A 61 -34.18 -14.75 29.76
C THR A 61 -33.85 -13.49 28.98
N GLY A 62 -34.01 -13.53 27.66
CA GLY A 62 -33.75 -12.38 26.77
C GLY A 62 -32.56 -12.60 25.84
N VAL A 63 -31.96 -11.53 25.39
CA VAL A 63 -30.85 -11.48 24.44
C VAL A 63 -29.73 -10.56 24.96
N SER A 64 -28.50 -10.91 24.65
CA SER A 64 -27.32 -10.07 24.94
C SER A 64 -26.49 -9.87 23.69
N ALA A 65 -25.90 -8.67 23.53
CA ALA A 65 -24.83 -8.46 22.59
C ALA A 65 -23.52 -8.98 23.18
N THR A 66 -22.93 -10.00 22.59
CA THR A 66 -21.75 -10.69 23.11
C THR A 66 -20.46 -10.15 22.50
N ALA A 67 -20.49 -9.68 21.26
CA ALA A 67 -19.33 -9.15 20.58
C ALA A 67 -19.71 -8.18 19.47
N ILE A 68 -18.79 -7.27 19.15
CA ILE A 68 -18.80 -6.49 17.91
C ILE A 68 -17.53 -6.88 17.15
N THR A 69 -17.69 -7.60 16.04
CA THR A 69 -16.59 -8.17 15.27
C THR A 69 -16.52 -7.58 13.86
N GLN A 70 -15.32 -7.54 13.29
CA GLN A 70 -15.10 -7.10 11.91
C GLN A 70 -15.39 -8.22 10.91
N GLU A 71 -16.01 -7.87 9.78
CA GLU A 71 -16.17 -8.76 8.64
C GLU A 71 -14.97 -8.63 7.69
N ARG A 72 -13.84 -9.24 8.04
CA ARG A 72 -12.62 -9.23 7.25
C ARG A 72 -12.25 -10.64 6.79
N ASN A 73 -11.79 -10.76 5.54
CA ASN A 73 -11.37 -12.04 4.97
C ASN A 73 -9.88 -12.00 4.62
N LEU A 74 -9.08 -12.69 5.40
CA LEU A 74 -7.62 -12.74 5.28
C LEU A 74 -7.14 -13.22 3.91
N TYR A 75 -7.91 -14.08 3.23
CA TYR A 75 -7.56 -14.54 1.88
C TYR A 75 -7.48 -13.37 0.87
N TYR A 76 -8.46 -12.47 0.91
CA TYR A 76 -8.44 -11.30 0.03
C TYR A 76 -7.36 -10.30 0.43
N ASP A 77 -7.10 -10.14 1.73
CA ASP A 77 -6.01 -9.29 2.22
C ASP A 77 -4.66 -9.79 1.72
N THR A 78 -4.37 -11.07 1.85
CA THR A 78 -3.12 -11.68 1.35
C THR A 78 -2.97 -11.51 -0.16
N LYS A 79 -4.06 -11.71 -0.92
CA LYS A 79 -4.06 -11.47 -2.37
C LYS A 79 -3.82 -10.01 -2.73
N TYR A 80 -4.42 -9.10 -1.98
CA TYR A 80 -4.21 -7.67 -2.15
C TYR A 80 -2.73 -7.31 -1.91
N TRP A 81 -2.14 -7.76 -0.81
CA TRP A 81 -0.73 -7.48 -0.48
C TRP A 81 0.23 -8.02 -1.55
N GLN A 82 0.05 -9.25 -2.01
CA GLN A 82 0.85 -9.83 -3.09
C GLN A 82 0.76 -9.01 -4.38
N ASN A 83 -0.45 -8.61 -4.77
CA ASN A 83 -0.67 -7.80 -5.96
C ASN A 83 -0.12 -6.38 -5.79
N SER A 84 -0.25 -5.78 -4.61
CA SER A 84 0.27 -4.45 -4.28
C SER A 84 1.80 -4.43 -4.36
N SER A 85 2.47 -5.43 -3.82
CA SER A 85 3.92 -5.58 -3.92
C SER A 85 4.39 -5.74 -5.38
N SER A 86 3.69 -6.58 -6.14
CA SER A 86 3.99 -6.75 -7.58
C SER A 86 3.79 -5.45 -8.34
N LYS A 87 2.71 -4.73 -8.06
CA LYS A 87 2.42 -3.43 -8.66
C LYS A 87 3.53 -2.42 -8.34
N GLY A 88 3.89 -2.27 -7.06
CA GLY A 88 4.97 -1.37 -6.64
C GLY A 88 6.30 -1.67 -7.32
N TYR A 89 6.67 -2.96 -7.44
CA TYR A 89 7.86 -3.38 -8.18
C TYR A 89 7.83 -2.93 -9.64
N PHE A 90 6.72 -3.18 -10.35
CA PHE A 90 6.64 -2.82 -11.77
C PHE A 90 6.52 -1.32 -12.00
N GLU A 91 5.86 -0.57 -11.12
CA GLU A 91 5.77 0.89 -11.20
C GLU A 91 7.16 1.52 -11.02
N GLN A 92 7.93 1.08 -10.05
CA GLN A 92 9.28 1.59 -9.81
C GLN A 92 10.23 1.23 -10.96
N LYS A 93 10.15 -0.02 -11.44
CA LYS A 93 10.92 -0.45 -12.61
C LYS A 93 10.58 0.36 -13.85
N LYS A 94 9.30 0.62 -14.09
CA LYS A 94 8.83 1.43 -15.21
C LYS A 94 9.39 2.85 -15.11
N TYR A 95 9.28 3.47 -13.93
CA TYR A 95 9.78 4.82 -13.69
C TYR A 95 11.26 4.99 -14.06
N TYR A 96 12.14 4.08 -13.62
CA TYR A 96 13.55 4.16 -13.96
C TYR A 96 13.83 3.82 -15.43
N LEU A 97 13.09 2.88 -16.03
CA LEU A 97 13.25 2.57 -17.45
C LEU A 97 12.83 3.73 -18.35
N GLU A 98 11.76 4.46 -18.01
CA GLU A 98 11.33 5.66 -18.73
C GLU A 98 12.39 6.78 -18.66
N GLN A 99 13.06 6.93 -17.50
CA GLN A 99 14.18 7.87 -17.39
C GLN A 99 15.37 7.45 -18.26
N VAL A 100 15.71 6.16 -18.31
CA VAL A 100 16.77 5.64 -19.20
C VAL A 100 16.39 5.85 -20.67
N GLU A 101 15.13 5.60 -21.02
CA GLU A 101 14.60 5.82 -22.39
C GLU A 101 14.79 7.29 -22.78
N THR A 102 14.39 8.23 -21.93
CA THR A 102 14.57 9.69 -22.17
C THR A 102 16.04 10.06 -22.34
N LEU A 103 16.98 9.43 -21.62
CA LEU A 103 18.41 9.69 -21.79
C LEU A 103 18.98 9.17 -23.11
N LEU A 104 18.33 8.17 -23.71
CA LEU A 104 18.75 7.54 -24.98
C LEU A 104 17.92 8.02 -26.17
N GLU A 105 16.94 8.90 -25.95
CA GLU A 105 16.04 9.40 -26.97
C GLU A 105 16.81 10.18 -28.06
N ASP A 106 16.42 9.95 -29.33
CA ASP A 106 16.98 10.60 -30.52
C ASP A 106 15.79 11.01 -31.42
N ASP A 107 15.08 12.05 -30.99
CA ASP A 107 13.81 12.51 -31.60
C ASP A 107 13.95 13.66 -32.60
N GLY A 108 15.20 14.08 -32.89
CA GLY A 108 15.52 15.21 -33.77
C GLY A 108 15.44 16.58 -33.06
N VAL A 109 14.94 16.68 -31.83
CA VAL A 109 15.02 17.86 -30.95
C VAL A 109 16.27 17.77 -30.10
N GLN A 110 16.52 16.58 -29.54
CA GLN A 110 17.79 16.21 -28.91
C GLN A 110 18.57 15.29 -29.87
N GLU A 111 19.83 15.63 -30.12
CA GLU A 111 20.71 14.77 -30.88
C GLU A 111 21.18 13.61 -30.03
N GLY A 112 20.58 12.46 -30.22
CA GLY A 112 20.98 11.22 -29.57
C GLY A 112 22.17 10.55 -30.26
N PHE A 113 22.48 9.34 -29.80
CA PHE A 113 23.63 8.57 -30.30
C PHE A 113 23.62 8.39 -31.81
N THR A 114 22.48 8.00 -32.40
CA THR A 114 22.37 7.68 -33.82
C THR A 114 22.66 8.90 -34.71
N THR A 115 22.12 10.05 -34.33
CA THR A 115 22.34 11.32 -35.06
C THR A 115 23.79 11.78 -34.96
N ILE A 116 24.37 11.77 -33.75
CA ILE A 116 25.77 12.19 -33.53
C ILE A 116 26.74 11.25 -34.26
N PHE A 117 26.49 9.96 -34.19
CA PHE A 117 27.31 8.93 -34.85
C PHE A 117 27.23 9.05 -36.35
N ALA A 118 26.03 9.23 -36.93
CA ALA A 118 25.85 9.46 -38.36
C ALA A 118 26.59 10.73 -38.87
N LYS A 119 26.54 11.82 -38.07
CA LYS A 119 27.29 13.04 -38.42
C LYS A 119 28.80 12.78 -38.44
N MET A 120 29.31 12.04 -37.44
CA MET A 120 30.73 11.69 -37.43
C MET A 120 31.14 10.82 -38.62
N PHE A 121 30.34 9.82 -39.01
CA PHE A 121 30.61 9.00 -40.20
C PHE A 121 30.55 9.80 -41.51
N ASN A 122 29.57 10.69 -41.66
CA ASN A 122 29.47 11.59 -42.83
C ASN A 122 30.67 12.55 -42.87
N GLY A 123 31.16 13.01 -41.73
CA GLY A 123 32.37 13.80 -41.62
C GLY A 123 33.62 13.01 -42.08
N LEU A 124 33.68 11.72 -41.71
CA LEU A 124 34.78 10.83 -42.12
C LEU A 124 34.80 10.61 -43.65
N ASP A 125 33.61 10.40 -44.24
CA ASP A 125 33.49 10.27 -45.73
C ASP A 125 33.88 11.56 -46.44
N THR A 126 33.53 12.72 -45.89
CA THR A 126 33.93 14.01 -46.41
C THR A 126 35.46 14.21 -46.29
N LEU A 127 36.02 13.83 -45.15
CA LEU A 127 37.46 13.86 -44.89
C LEU A 127 38.25 12.99 -45.89
N LYS A 128 37.69 11.83 -46.27
CA LYS A 128 38.30 10.91 -47.25
C LYS A 128 38.44 11.58 -48.62
N THR A 129 37.49 12.41 -49.01
CA THR A 129 37.45 13.05 -50.32
C THR A 129 38.11 14.42 -50.36
N LYS A 130 38.09 15.18 -49.24
CA LYS A 130 38.57 16.57 -49.13
C LYS A 130 39.52 16.77 -47.94
N GLY A 131 40.36 15.79 -47.65
CA GLY A 131 41.21 15.82 -46.47
C GLY A 131 42.30 16.90 -46.44
N GLU A 132 42.56 17.53 -47.59
CA GLU A 132 43.51 18.64 -47.68
C GLU A 132 42.93 19.96 -47.10
N GLU A 133 41.58 20.09 -47.03
CA GLU A 133 40.93 21.26 -46.51
C GLU A 133 40.98 21.27 -44.96
N GLU A 134 41.52 22.31 -44.38
CA GLU A 134 41.66 22.45 -42.92
C GLU A 134 40.26 22.52 -42.26
N SER A 135 39.29 23.16 -42.89
CA SER A 135 37.90 23.26 -42.41
C SER A 135 37.25 21.87 -42.26
N VAL A 136 37.49 20.95 -43.19
CA VAL A 136 36.96 19.58 -43.19
C VAL A 136 37.60 18.77 -42.02
N ARG A 137 38.91 18.90 -41.82
CA ARG A 137 39.59 18.27 -40.69
C ARG A 137 39.06 18.76 -39.33
N ASN A 138 38.88 20.05 -39.20
CA ASN A 138 38.36 20.66 -37.98
C ASN A 138 36.90 20.24 -37.73
N GLN A 139 36.08 20.17 -38.79
CA GLN A 139 34.69 19.67 -38.66
C GLN A 139 34.64 18.24 -38.19
N PHE A 140 35.45 17.32 -38.72
CA PHE A 140 35.53 15.94 -38.23
C PHE A 140 35.97 15.86 -36.74
N ILE A 141 36.98 16.65 -36.34
CA ILE A 141 37.44 16.72 -34.95
C ILE A 141 36.30 17.18 -34.02
N HIS A 142 35.53 18.20 -34.43
CA HIS A 142 34.38 18.68 -33.66
C HIS A 142 33.28 17.60 -33.52
N GLN A 143 33.00 16.85 -34.60
CA GLN A 143 32.03 15.76 -34.57
C GLN A 143 32.48 14.63 -33.66
N ALA A 144 33.76 14.25 -33.69
CA ALA A 144 34.34 13.27 -32.78
C ALA A 144 34.32 13.76 -31.29
N GLN A 145 34.60 15.04 -31.07
CA GLN A 145 34.48 15.67 -29.77
C GLN A 145 33.02 15.64 -29.24
N SER A 146 32.04 15.91 -30.13
CA SER A 146 30.62 15.85 -29.78
C SER A 146 30.22 14.43 -29.32
N LEU A 147 30.69 13.39 -29.98
CA LEU A 147 30.47 12.00 -29.59
C LEU A 147 31.08 11.71 -28.20
N CYS A 148 32.30 12.14 -27.95
CA CYS A 148 32.92 11.99 -26.63
C CYS A 148 32.15 12.74 -25.54
N THR A 149 31.68 13.95 -25.84
CA THR A 149 30.88 14.77 -24.92
C THR A 149 29.55 14.10 -24.61
N TYR A 150 28.89 13.53 -25.62
CA TYR A 150 27.66 12.76 -25.43
C TYR A 150 27.84 11.58 -24.48
N PHE A 151 28.88 10.73 -24.69
CA PHE A 151 29.12 9.61 -23.78
C PHE A 151 29.50 10.04 -22.36
N ASN A 152 30.26 11.11 -22.22
CA ASN A 152 30.59 11.66 -20.90
C ASN A 152 29.36 12.19 -20.16
N SER A 153 28.46 12.86 -20.90
CA SER A 153 27.18 13.34 -20.36
C SER A 153 26.28 12.18 -19.95
N LEU A 154 26.11 11.18 -20.83
CA LEU A 154 25.33 9.99 -20.57
C LEU A 154 25.85 9.23 -19.34
N SER A 155 27.17 9.04 -19.26
CA SER A 155 27.79 8.38 -18.09
C SER A 155 27.51 9.13 -16.78
N LYS A 156 27.59 10.46 -16.79
CA LYS A 156 27.28 11.29 -15.62
C LYS A 156 25.80 11.18 -15.24
N SER A 157 24.89 11.23 -16.21
CA SER A 157 23.45 11.12 -15.97
C SER A 157 23.08 9.74 -15.41
N LEU A 158 23.66 8.65 -15.92
CA LEU A 158 23.46 7.30 -15.40
C LEU A 158 24.03 7.14 -13.97
N SER A 159 25.19 7.73 -13.71
CA SER A 159 25.77 7.73 -12.35
C SER A 159 24.91 8.51 -11.38
N GLN A 160 24.38 9.66 -11.78
CA GLN A 160 23.47 10.44 -10.95
C GLN A 160 22.18 9.65 -10.67
N MET A 161 21.60 9.02 -11.69
CA MET A 161 20.40 8.16 -11.52
C MET A 161 20.66 7.01 -10.55
N GLN A 162 21.86 6.43 -10.55
CA GLN A 162 22.25 5.39 -9.60
C GLN A 162 22.33 5.95 -8.15
N GLU A 163 22.85 7.15 -7.97
CA GLU A 163 22.88 7.83 -6.67
C GLU A 163 21.48 8.13 -6.18
N ASP A 164 20.63 8.67 -7.03
CA ASP A 164 19.21 8.97 -6.73
C ASP A 164 18.46 7.70 -6.33
N CYS A 165 18.66 6.58 -7.05
CA CYS A 165 18.08 5.29 -6.71
C CYS A 165 18.54 4.81 -5.31
N ASN A 166 19.81 4.97 -4.98
CA ASN A 166 20.34 4.60 -3.66
C ASN A 166 19.75 5.44 -2.52
N GLU A 167 19.56 6.74 -2.74
CA GLU A 167 18.90 7.61 -1.74
C GLU A 167 17.41 7.26 -1.59
N GLU A 168 16.72 6.90 -2.67
CA GLU A 168 15.34 6.44 -2.62
C GLU A 168 15.20 5.11 -1.87
N ILE A 169 16.11 4.15 -2.09
CA ILE A 169 16.18 2.90 -1.33
C ILE A 169 16.36 3.19 0.16
N LYS A 170 17.25 4.09 0.52
CA LYS A 170 17.49 4.48 1.92
C LYS A 170 16.26 5.13 2.55
N SER A 171 15.56 5.99 1.83
CA SER A 171 14.30 6.59 2.25
C SER A 171 13.22 5.53 2.46
N SER A 172 13.10 4.57 1.53
CA SER A 172 12.16 3.46 1.61
C SER A 172 12.43 2.57 2.81
N VAL A 173 13.69 2.26 3.10
CA VAL A 173 14.10 1.48 4.30
C VAL A 173 13.69 2.22 5.58
N ASN A 174 13.89 3.53 5.65
CA ASN A 174 13.48 4.33 6.81
C ASN A 174 11.94 4.32 6.98
N THR A 175 11.20 4.40 5.88
CA THR A 175 9.73 4.32 5.87
C THR A 175 9.26 2.94 6.35
N ILE A 176 9.85 1.85 5.85
CA ILE A 176 9.57 0.47 6.27
C ILE A 176 9.81 0.31 7.77
N ASN A 177 10.93 0.79 8.28
CA ASN A 177 11.26 0.71 9.70
C ASN A 177 10.24 1.50 10.55
N GLY A 178 9.85 2.70 10.10
CA GLY A 178 8.84 3.52 10.78
C GLY A 178 7.46 2.85 10.81
N ILE A 179 7.03 2.25 9.71
CA ILE A 179 5.77 1.50 9.63
C ILE A 179 5.84 0.28 10.56
N SER A 180 6.93 -0.49 10.51
CA SER A 180 7.12 -1.69 11.34
C SER A 180 7.06 -1.37 12.84
N GLN A 181 7.65 -0.25 13.28
CA GLN A 181 7.56 0.21 14.66
C GLN A 181 6.11 0.54 15.07
N LYS A 182 5.36 1.21 14.20
CA LYS A 182 3.94 1.52 14.43
C LYS A 182 3.09 0.25 14.53
N ILE A 183 3.31 -0.72 13.63
CA ILE A 183 2.65 -2.03 13.68
C ILE A 183 2.96 -2.75 15.00
N ALA A 184 4.22 -2.74 15.44
CA ALA A 184 4.61 -3.36 16.71
C ALA A 184 3.94 -2.69 17.93
N ALA A 185 3.78 -1.37 17.91
CA ALA A 185 3.04 -0.65 18.95
C ALA A 185 1.55 -1.03 18.97
N LEU A 186 0.90 -1.01 17.79
CA LEU A 186 -0.50 -1.41 17.66
C LEU A 186 -0.74 -2.87 18.09
N ASN A 187 0.19 -3.79 17.76
CA ASN A 187 0.08 -5.18 18.21
C ASN A 187 0.07 -5.31 19.74
N LYS A 188 0.84 -4.48 20.44
CA LYS A 188 0.82 -4.45 21.92
C LYS A 188 -0.51 -3.92 22.47
N GLU A 189 -1.04 -2.85 21.86
CA GLU A 189 -2.32 -2.26 22.28
C GLU A 189 -3.48 -3.21 22.01
N ILE A 190 -3.53 -3.84 20.81
CA ILE A 190 -4.51 -4.86 20.48
C ILE A 190 -4.48 -6.01 21.48
N ASN A 191 -3.28 -6.53 21.78
CA ASN A 191 -3.13 -7.62 22.75
C ASN A 191 -3.62 -7.22 24.15
N MET A 192 -3.34 -6.00 24.62
CA MET A 192 -3.82 -5.53 25.92
C MET A 192 -5.35 -5.48 26.03
N ILE A 193 -6.05 -5.16 24.95
CA ILE A 193 -7.51 -5.13 24.90
C ILE A 193 -8.07 -6.55 24.82
N GLU A 194 -7.51 -7.38 23.93
CA GLU A 194 -8.06 -8.70 23.59
C GLU A 194 -7.82 -9.75 24.69
N VAL A 195 -6.72 -9.66 25.43
CA VAL A 195 -6.49 -10.50 26.64
C VAL A 195 -7.57 -10.27 27.70
N ARG A 196 -8.22 -9.11 27.72
CA ARG A 196 -9.32 -8.79 28.62
C ARG A 196 -10.70 -9.17 28.07
N GLY A 197 -10.76 -9.84 26.92
CA GLY A 197 -12.01 -10.26 26.25
C GLY A 197 -12.67 -9.18 25.40
N GLY A 198 -12.00 -8.03 25.15
CA GLY A 198 -12.47 -7.01 24.22
C GLY A 198 -12.10 -7.33 22.77
N HIS A 199 -12.67 -6.59 21.82
CA HIS A 199 -12.29 -6.62 20.40
C HIS A 199 -11.77 -5.25 20.00
N ALA A 200 -10.51 -5.19 19.54
CA ALA A 200 -9.81 -3.94 19.20
C ALA A 200 -10.00 -3.60 17.70
N ASN A 201 -11.25 -3.48 17.25
CA ASN A 201 -11.59 -3.35 15.83
C ASN A 201 -10.88 -2.17 15.14
N GLU A 202 -10.95 -0.97 15.72
CA GLU A 202 -10.34 0.23 15.16
C GLU A 202 -8.81 0.14 15.08
N LEU A 203 -8.17 -0.46 16.10
CA LEU A 203 -6.71 -0.68 16.08
C LEU A 203 -6.31 -1.74 15.07
N ARG A 204 -7.15 -2.74 14.85
CA ARG A 204 -6.96 -3.75 13.79
C ARG A 204 -7.06 -3.10 12.41
N ASP A 205 -8.01 -2.17 12.18
CA ASP A 205 -8.11 -1.41 10.95
C ASP A 205 -6.88 -0.52 10.71
N GLN A 206 -6.42 0.18 11.75
CA GLN A 206 -5.21 0.99 11.67
C GLN A 206 -3.98 0.13 11.34
N ARG A 207 -3.84 -1.04 11.99
CA ARG A 207 -2.76 -1.98 11.70
C ARG A 207 -2.83 -2.47 10.26
N ALA A 208 -4.02 -2.84 9.78
CA ALA A 208 -4.23 -3.30 8.42
C ALA A 208 -3.85 -2.23 7.39
N ASN A 209 -4.23 -0.98 7.60
CA ASN A 209 -3.81 0.13 6.75
C ASN A 209 -2.29 0.29 6.70
N LEU A 210 -1.59 0.06 7.80
CA LEU A 210 -0.11 0.09 7.81
C LEU A 210 0.49 -1.10 7.06
N VAL A 211 -0.13 -2.28 7.16
CA VAL A 211 0.31 -3.45 6.38
C VAL A 211 0.05 -3.24 4.89
N ASP A 212 -1.08 -2.63 4.51
CA ASP A 212 -1.36 -2.24 3.13
C ASP A 212 -0.28 -1.30 2.57
N GLN A 213 0.11 -0.26 3.32
CA GLN A 213 1.19 0.64 2.94
C GLN A 213 2.54 -0.09 2.85
N LEU A 214 2.81 -1.01 3.78
CA LEU A 214 4.04 -1.81 3.77
C LEU A 214 4.09 -2.72 2.54
N SER A 215 2.96 -3.28 2.13
CA SER A 215 2.85 -4.18 0.97
C SER A 215 3.17 -3.51 -0.36
N GLU A 216 3.05 -2.18 -0.46
CA GLU A 216 3.47 -1.43 -1.65
C GLU A 216 5.00 -1.36 -1.78
N LEU A 217 5.73 -1.46 -0.65
CA LEU A 217 7.19 -1.32 -0.60
C LEU A 217 7.92 -2.67 -0.58
N VAL A 218 7.33 -3.66 0.10
CA VAL A 218 7.94 -4.99 0.28
C VAL A 218 6.89 -6.09 0.21
N ASN A 219 7.34 -7.31 -0.10
CA ASN A 219 6.46 -8.46 -0.01
C ASN A 219 6.12 -8.74 1.46
N THR A 220 4.81 -8.75 1.76
CA THR A 220 4.27 -9.06 3.09
C THR A 220 3.52 -10.38 3.03
N GLU A 221 3.83 -11.30 3.94
CA GLU A 221 3.16 -12.60 4.13
C GLU A 221 2.40 -12.64 5.46
#